data_c30baa63357b8d66198cd56cf4acc2ea
#
_entry.id   c30baa63357b8d66198cd56cf4acc2ea
#
_cell.length_a   1.000
_cell.length_b   1.000
_cell.length_c   1.000
_cell.angle_alpha   90.00
_cell.angle_beta   90.00
_cell.angle_gamma   90.00
#
_symmetry.space_group_name_H-M   'P 1'
#
loop_
_entity.id
_entity.type
_entity.pdbx_description
1 polymer ?
#
loop_
_entity_poly.entity_id
_entity_poly.type
_entity_poly.pdbx_seq_one_letter_code
_entity_poly.pdbx_strand_id
1 'polypeptide(L)'
;VKDFPPIRVFGTVGFICAMLFVNFMTNGAGVQYQHSYNQFIVSGVLGLAMLIYCFTLPACPCNKNASEGQTLAERFGLNAFSLFKDRQMAIFFVFSMLLGVALQITNGFANPFISHFQEVPEFADTWGARNANALISISQISETLGILLIPAAMRLFGIKRVMLIAMFAWVLRFGLFGAGDPGSGVWMLILSMIVYGVAFDFFNISGSLYVN
;
A
#
# COMPACT_ATOMS: atom_id res chain seq x y z
N VAL A 1 -12.16 19.07 -0.46
CA VAL A 1 -10.76 18.60 -0.27
C VAL A 1 -10.43 18.31 1.19
N LYS A 2 -10.95 19.08 2.18
CA LYS A 2 -10.67 18.87 3.62
C LYS A 2 -11.23 17.55 4.18
N ASP A 3 -12.31 17.04 3.60
CA ASP A 3 -13.02 15.85 4.07
C ASP A 3 -12.52 14.56 3.41
N PHE A 4 -11.64 14.65 2.42
CA PHE A 4 -11.11 13.49 1.71
C PHE A 4 -10.24 12.55 2.58
N PRO A 5 -9.31 13.05 3.43
CA PRO A 5 -8.49 12.17 4.26
C PRO A 5 -9.29 11.27 5.20
N PRO A 6 -10.28 11.76 5.97
CA PRO A 6 -11.09 10.88 6.82
C PRO A 6 -11.93 9.88 6.02
N ILE A 7 -12.43 10.23 4.83
CA ILE A 7 -13.15 9.28 3.97
C ILE A 7 -12.21 8.16 3.50
N ARG A 8 -10.97 8.47 3.14
CA ARG A 8 -9.96 7.49 2.73
C ARG A 8 -9.65 6.46 3.83
N VAL A 9 -9.66 6.87 5.10
CA VAL A 9 -9.44 5.97 6.25
C VAL A 9 -10.46 4.83 6.28
N PHE A 10 -11.73 5.07 5.93
CA PHE A 10 -12.73 4.00 5.87
C PHE A 10 -12.40 2.93 4.83
N GLY A 11 -11.76 3.30 3.71
CA GLY A 11 -11.25 2.34 2.73
C GLY A 11 -10.19 1.41 3.34
N THR A 12 -9.24 1.97 4.09
CA THR A 12 -8.21 1.19 4.79
C THR A 12 -8.82 0.29 5.88
N VAL A 13 -9.80 0.78 6.64
CA VAL A 13 -10.52 -0.03 7.63
C VAL A 13 -11.21 -1.22 6.95
N GLY A 14 -11.91 -1.01 5.84
CA GLY A 14 -12.54 -2.08 5.06
C GLY A 14 -11.52 -3.12 4.56
N PHE A 15 -10.36 -2.66 4.10
CA PHE A 15 -9.27 -3.53 3.67
C PHE A 15 -8.74 -4.38 4.82
N ILE A 16 -8.47 -3.79 6.00
CA ILE A 16 -8.03 -4.52 7.20
C ILE A 16 -9.08 -5.56 7.61
N CYS A 17 -10.37 -5.19 7.64
CA CYS A 17 -11.44 -6.12 7.96
C CYS A 17 -11.47 -7.31 7.00
N ALA A 18 -11.32 -7.08 5.70
CA ALA A 18 -11.30 -8.15 4.71
C ALA A 18 -10.07 -9.07 4.87
N MET A 19 -8.88 -8.50 5.14
CA MET A 19 -7.67 -9.27 5.40
C MET A 19 -7.80 -10.15 6.64
N LEU A 20 -8.28 -9.61 7.75
CA LEU A 20 -8.48 -10.35 8.99
C LEU A 20 -9.56 -11.41 8.84
N PHE A 21 -10.64 -11.11 8.12
CA PHE A 21 -11.67 -12.08 7.81
C PHE A 21 -11.10 -13.29 7.08
N VAL A 22 -10.36 -13.07 5.99
CA VAL A 22 -9.73 -14.16 5.21
C VAL A 22 -8.65 -14.90 6.01
N ASN A 23 -7.96 -14.23 6.94
CA ASN A 23 -6.95 -14.85 7.78
C ASN A 23 -7.55 -15.80 8.82
N PHE A 24 -8.64 -15.40 9.50
CA PHE A 24 -9.18 -16.16 10.62
C PHE A 24 -10.30 -17.13 10.24
N MET A 25 -10.95 -16.95 9.07
CA MET A 25 -11.96 -17.88 8.60
C MET A 25 -11.33 -19.15 8.05
N THR A 26 -11.96 -20.28 8.40
CA THR A 26 -11.57 -21.61 7.93
C THR A 26 -12.71 -22.23 7.10
N ASN A 27 -12.35 -23.06 6.14
CA ASN A 27 -13.31 -23.86 5.39
C ASN A 27 -13.73 -25.10 6.22
N GLY A 28 -14.68 -25.88 5.69
CA GLY A 28 -15.15 -27.11 6.35
C GLY A 28 -14.07 -28.18 6.56
N ALA A 29 -12.90 -28.05 5.92
CA ALA A 29 -11.73 -28.90 6.10
C ALA A 29 -10.71 -28.33 7.12
N GLY A 30 -11.03 -27.23 7.81
CA GLY A 30 -10.14 -26.59 8.79
C GLY A 30 -9.00 -25.76 8.18
N VAL A 31 -8.98 -25.57 6.86
CA VAL A 31 -7.96 -24.75 6.18
C VAL A 31 -8.39 -23.29 6.16
N GLN A 32 -7.50 -22.38 6.55
CA GLN A 32 -7.77 -20.94 6.51
C GLN A 32 -8.04 -20.46 5.08
N TYR A 33 -8.94 -19.49 4.93
CA TYR A 33 -9.30 -18.93 3.62
C TYR A 33 -8.11 -18.32 2.87
N GLN A 34 -7.11 -17.76 3.58
CA GLN A 34 -5.90 -17.21 2.97
C GLN A 34 -5.05 -18.25 2.23
N HIS A 35 -5.16 -19.53 2.57
CA HIS A 35 -4.46 -20.66 1.92
C HIS A 35 -5.38 -21.47 1.01
N SER A 36 -6.58 -20.96 0.71
CA SER A 36 -7.62 -21.63 -0.09
C SER A 36 -8.14 -20.69 -1.19
N TYR A 37 -8.76 -21.27 -2.21
CA TYR A 37 -9.47 -20.50 -3.25
C TYR A 37 -10.61 -19.64 -2.70
N ASN A 38 -11.06 -19.88 -1.46
CA ASN A 38 -12.13 -19.12 -0.82
C ASN A 38 -11.81 -17.61 -0.69
N GLN A 39 -10.53 -17.23 -0.60
CA GLN A 39 -10.13 -15.82 -0.65
C GLN A 39 -10.60 -15.10 -1.92
N PHE A 40 -10.56 -15.78 -3.06
CA PHE A 40 -11.04 -15.23 -4.34
C PHE A 40 -12.56 -15.16 -4.41
N ILE A 41 -13.26 -16.12 -3.80
CA ILE A 41 -14.72 -16.08 -3.68
C ILE A 41 -15.15 -14.87 -2.85
N VAL A 42 -14.51 -14.63 -1.70
CA VAL A 42 -14.78 -13.46 -0.85
C VAL A 42 -14.56 -12.17 -1.65
N SER A 43 -13.42 -12.07 -2.35
CA SER A 43 -13.13 -10.90 -3.20
C SER A 43 -14.15 -10.70 -4.31
N GLY A 44 -14.59 -11.79 -4.94
CA GLY A 44 -15.62 -11.77 -5.99
C GLY A 44 -16.98 -11.31 -5.48
N VAL A 45 -17.39 -11.79 -4.31
CA VAL A 45 -18.66 -11.37 -3.67
C VAL A 45 -18.62 -9.89 -3.30
N LEU A 46 -17.51 -9.41 -2.71
CA LEU A 46 -17.34 -7.98 -2.38
C LEU A 46 -17.32 -7.12 -3.65
N GLY A 47 -16.67 -7.59 -4.72
CA GLY A 47 -16.67 -6.92 -6.03
C GLY A 47 -18.06 -6.82 -6.64
N LEU A 48 -18.87 -7.89 -6.54
CA LEU A 48 -20.25 -7.91 -7.01
C LEU A 48 -21.14 -6.95 -6.19
N ALA A 49 -20.98 -6.94 -4.88
CA ALA A 49 -21.68 -5.98 -4.01
C ALA A 49 -21.33 -4.54 -4.37
N MET A 50 -20.04 -4.26 -4.65
CA MET A 50 -19.58 -2.95 -5.08
C MET A 50 -20.18 -2.55 -6.46
N LEU A 51 -20.24 -3.51 -7.40
CA LEU A 51 -20.89 -3.30 -8.70
C LEU A 51 -22.36 -2.87 -8.52
N ILE A 52 -23.11 -3.59 -7.69
CA ILE A 52 -24.52 -3.25 -7.40
C ILE A 52 -24.61 -1.85 -6.78
N TYR A 53 -23.73 -1.55 -5.82
CA TYR A 53 -23.69 -0.24 -5.17
C TYR A 53 -23.39 0.90 -6.16
N CYS A 54 -22.55 0.66 -7.18
CA CYS A 54 -22.24 1.68 -8.19
C CYS A 54 -23.46 2.18 -8.95
N PHE A 55 -24.52 1.37 -9.10
CA PHE A 55 -25.77 1.81 -9.72
C PHE A 55 -26.56 2.80 -8.87
N THR A 56 -26.28 2.90 -7.58
CA THR A 56 -26.92 3.84 -6.65
C THR A 56 -26.20 5.18 -6.55
N LEU A 57 -25.00 5.29 -7.16
CA LEU A 57 -24.22 6.53 -7.11
C LEU A 57 -24.86 7.61 -7.98
N PRO A 58 -24.83 8.88 -7.55
CA PRO A 58 -25.33 10.00 -8.34
C PRO A 58 -24.52 10.16 -9.62
N ALA A 59 -25.20 10.49 -10.71
CA ALA A 59 -24.55 10.75 -11.98
C ALA A 59 -23.61 11.98 -11.88
N CYS A 60 -22.32 11.77 -12.13
CA CYS A 60 -21.37 12.86 -12.22
C CYS A 60 -21.35 13.39 -13.67
N PRO A 61 -21.66 14.67 -13.94
CA PRO A 61 -21.62 15.22 -15.28
C PRO A 61 -20.19 15.20 -15.80
N CYS A 62 -19.99 14.56 -16.95
CA CYS A 62 -18.71 14.61 -17.66
C CYS A 62 -18.53 16.00 -18.27
N ASN A 63 -17.42 16.67 -17.95
CA ASN A 63 -17.07 17.93 -18.62
C ASN A 63 -16.55 17.63 -20.05
N LYS A 64 -17.46 17.58 -21.02
CA LYS A 64 -17.15 17.28 -22.42
C LYS A 64 -16.27 18.35 -23.07
N ASN A 65 -16.32 19.57 -22.57
CA ASN A 65 -15.60 20.73 -23.14
C ASN A 65 -14.10 20.70 -22.77
N ALA A 66 -13.69 19.92 -21.77
CA ALA A 66 -12.29 19.82 -21.36
C ALA A 66 -11.39 19.14 -22.40
N SER A 67 -11.99 18.46 -23.39
CA SER A 67 -11.23 17.72 -24.43
C SER A 67 -11.33 18.36 -25.83
N GLU A 68 -12.10 19.44 -26.01
CA GLU A 68 -12.17 20.14 -27.29
C GLU A 68 -10.88 20.93 -27.52
N GLY A 69 -10.16 20.58 -28.58
CA GLY A 69 -8.90 21.26 -28.96
C GLY A 69 -7.61 20.60 -28.43
N GLN A 70 -7.70 19.54 -27.60
CA GLN A 70 -6.52 18.82 -27.15
C GLN A 70 -5.99 17.85 -28.22
N THR A 71 -4.68 17.87 -28.44
CA THR A 71 -3.99 16.87 -29.27
C THR A 71 -4.07 15.48 -28.64
N LEU A 72 -3.93 14.42 -29.44
CA LEU A 72 -3.89 13.03 -28.91
C LEU A 72 -2.80 12.88 -27.85
N ALA A 73 -1.65 13.53 -28.02
CA ALA A 73 -0.56 13.53 -27.04
C ALA A 73 -1.00 14.12 -25.68
N GLU A 74 -1.78 15.20 -25.69
CA GLU A 74 -2.33 15.82 -24.47
C GLU A 74 -3.37 14.93 -23.81
N ARG A 75 -4.23 14.29 -24.60
CA ARG A 75 -5.26 13.35 -24.08
C ARG A 75 -4.64 12.13 -23.38
N PHE A 76 -3.52 11.64 -23.88
CA PHE A 76 -2.78 10.52 -23.28
C PHE A 76 -1.77 10.98 -22.21
N GLY A 77 -1.70 12.27 -21.90
CA GLY A 77 -0.77 12.79 -20.91
C GLY A 77 0.70 12.69 -21.31
N LEU A 78 1.00 12.48 -22.62
CA LEU A 78 2.38 12.33 -23.12
C LEU A 78 3.20 13.61 -22.91
N ASN A 79 2.56 14.76 -22.71
CA ASN A 79 3.23 16.01 -22.36
C ASN A 79 4.00 15.90 -21.03
N ALA A 80 3.62 14.98 -20.13
CA ALA A 80 4.39 14.70 -18.91
C ALA A 80 5.83 14.27 -19.21
N PHE A 81 6.09 13.62 -20.35
CA PHE A 81 7.46 13.30 -20.77
C PHE A 81 8.34 14.52 -21.04
N SER A 82 7.75 15.69 -21.29
CA SER A 82 8.50 16.94 -21.43
C SER A 82 9.20 17.34 -20.13
N LEU A 83 8.68 16.92 -18.98
CA LEU A 83 9.28 17.16 -17.65
C LEU A 83 10.61 16.45 -17.48
N PHE A 84 10.89 15.38 -18.25
CA PHE A 84 12.22 14.73 -18.25
C PHE A 84 13.34 15.61 -18.84
N LYS A 85 13.00 16.72 -19.48
CA LYS A 85 14.00 17.71 -19.93
C LYS A 85 14.63 18.46 -18.76
N ASP A 86 13.89 18.63 -17.66
CA ASP A 86 14.45 19.16 -16.42
C ASP A 86 15.15 18.03 -15.65
N ARG A 87 16.44 18.22 -15.37
CA ARG A 87 17.28 17.25 -14.67
C ARG A 87 16.73 16.89 -13.29
N GLN A 88 16.17 17.84 -12.55
CA GLN A 88 15.65 17.60 -11.21
C GLN A 88 14.40 16.72 -11.28
N MET A 89 13.49 17.04 -12.20
CA MET A 89 12.29 16.24 -12.45
C MET A 89 12.60 14.86 -12.99
N ALA A 90 13.58 14.73 -13.91
CA ALA A 90 14.01 13.43 -14.43
C ALA A 90 14.53 12.52 -13.31
N ILE A 91 15.36 13.04 -12.42
CA ILE A 91 15.87 12.30 -11.26
C ILE A 91 14.70 11.89 -10.34
N PHE A 92 13.78 12.81 -10.07
CA PHE A 92 12.60 12.52 -9.24
C PHE A 92 11.74 11.39 -9.84
N PHE A 93 11.48 11.40 -11.15
CA PHE A 93 10.72 10.35 -11.83
C PHE A 93 11.42 8.99 -11.79
N VAL A 94 12.75 8.95 -11.98
CA VAL A 94 13.52 7.70 -11.87
C VAL A 94 13.43 7.12 -10.46
N PHE A 95 13.59 7.94 -9.43
CA PHE A 95 13.42 7.50 -8.04
C PHE A 95 11.99 7.05 -7.75
N SER A 96 10.98 7.75 -8.23
CA SER A 96 9.57 7.37 -8.07
C SER A 96 9.29 6.02 -8.73
N MET A 97 9.88 5.76 -9.90
CA MET A 97 9.77 4.46 -10.58
C MET A 97 10.42 3.34 -9.76
N LEU A 98 11.63 3.55 -9.22
CA LEU A 98 12.32 2.57 -8.38
C LEU A 98 11.55 2.28 -7.10
N LEU A 99 10.95 3.30 -6.47
CA LEU A 99 10.07 3.11 -5.32
C LEU A 99 8.77 2.37 -5.67
N GLY A 100 8.23 2.60 -6.86
CA GLY A 100 7.11 1.81 -7.38
C GLY A 100 7.46 0.32 -7.50
N VAL A 101 8.66 -0.02 -7.94
CA VAL A 101 9.18 -1.40 -7.96
C VAL A 101 9.27 -1.95 -6.54
N ALA A 102 9.85 -1.20 -5.60
CA ALA A 102 9.96 -1.61 -4.20
C ALA A 102 8.57 -1.85 -3.56
N LEU A 103 7.60 -0.97 -3.84
CA LEU A 103 6.22 -1.12 -3.41
C LEU A 103 5.58 -2.40 -3.96
N GLN A 104 5.78 -2.68 -5.25
CA GLN A 104 5.21 -3.86 -5.89
C GLN A 104 5.83 -5.16 -5.34
N ILE A 105 7.13 -5.17 -5.08
CA ILE A 105 7.80 -6.30 -4.40
C ILE A 105 7.15 -6.55 -3.04
N THR A 106 6.95 -5.51 -2.24
CA THR A 106 6.28 -5.64 -0.94
C THR A 106 4.87 -6.19 -1.08
N ASN A 107 4.06 -5.61 -1.95
CA ASN A 107 2.64 -5.99 -2.10
C ASN A 107 2.47 -7.40 -2.68
N GLY A 108 3.35 -7.81 -3.60
CA GLY A 108 3.27 -9.11 -4.24
C GLY A 108 3.90 -10.26 -3.45
N PHE A 109 4.96 -9.99 -2.69
CA PHE A 109 5.79 -11.04 -2.11
C PHE A 109 5.81 -11.07 -0.57
N ALA A 110 5.29 -10.05 0.13
CA ALA A 110 5.32 -10.04 1.60
C ALA A 110 4.54 -11.22 2.21
N ASN A 111 3.33 -11.49 1.71
CA ASN A 111 2.53 -12.62 2.19
C ASN A 111 3.17 -13.97 1.83
N PRO A 112 3.50 -14.26 0.56
CA PRO A 112 4.20 -15.49 0.20
C PRO A 112 5.48 -15.71 0.99
N PHE A 113 6.29 -14.66 1.22
CA PHE A 113 7.52 -14.76 1.99
C PHE A 113 7.27 -15.21 3.44
N ILE A 114 6.31 -14.58 4.15
CA ILE A 114 5.99 -14.96 5.52
C ILE A 114 5.36 -16.36 5.56
N SER A 115 4.48 -16.68 4.62
CA SER A 115 3.81 -17.98 4.56
C SER A 115 4.76 -19.12 4.22
N HIS A 116 5.83 -18.86 3.47
CA HIS A 116 6.85 -19.86 3.14
C HIS A 116 7.54 -20.44 4.38
N PHE A 117 7.63 -19.68 5.48
CA PHE A 117 8.16 -20.21 6.73
C PHE A 117 7.33 -21.36 7.32
N GLN A 118 6.09 -21.59 6.85
CA GLN A 118 5.34 -22.79 7.24
C GLN A 118 5.95 -24.09 6.69
N GLU A 119 6.73 -24.01 5.61
CA GLU A 119 7.46 -25.14 5.04
C GLU A 119 8.74 -25.48 5.80
N VAL A 120 9.20 -24.58 6.68
CA VAL A 120 10.39 -24.77 7.51
C VAL A 120 9.95 -25.37 8.85
N PRO A 121 10.41 -26.60 9.20
CA PRO A 121 9.94 -27.30 10.41
C PRO A 121 10.08 -26.50 11.70
N GLU A 122 11.11 -25.66 11.81
CA GLU A 122 11.38 -24.82 12.98
C GLU A 122 10.32 -23.73 13.18
N PHE A 123 9.74 -23.22 12.09
CA PHE A 123 8.81 -22.08 12.11
C PHE A 123 7.37 -22.44 11.75
N ALA A 124 7.11 -23.68 11.33
CA ALA A 124 5.82 -24.13 10.82
C ALA A 124 4.66 -23.86 11.77
N ASP A 125 4.90 -24.01 13.07
CA ASP A 125 3.89 -23.84 14.13
C ASP A 125 3.86 -22.43 14.73
N THR A 126 4.71 -21.51 14.26
CA THR A 126 4.74 -20.14 14.79
C THR A 126 3.47 -19.37 14.38
N TRP A 127 3.01 -18.52 15.29
CA TRP A 127 1.84 -17.67 15.01
C TRP A 127 2.06 -16.77 13.79
N GLY A 128 3.27 -16.23 13.64
CA GLY A 128 3.62 -15.33 12.54
C GLY A 128 3.49 -15.99 11.17
N ALA A 129 4.03 -17.21 11.02
CA ALA A 129 3.95 -17.95 9.77
C ALA A 129 2.50 -18.33 9.41
N ARG A 130 1.70 -18.73 10.39
CA ARG A 130 0.29 -19.11 10.19
C ARG A 130 -0.63 -17.94 9.92
N ASN A 131 -0.28 -16.73 10.37
CA ASN A 131 -1.14 -15.55 10.30
C ASN A 131 -0.48 -14.40 9.53
N ALA A 132 0.07 -14.69 8.34
CA ALA A 132 0.76 -13.71 7.50
C ALA A 132 -0.08 -12.47 7.20
N ASN A 133 -1.38 -12.64 6.87
CA ASN A 133 -2.28 -11.53 6.62
C ASN A 133 -2.53 -10.67 7.86
N ALA A 134 -2.58 -11.26 9.05
CA ALA A 134 -2.70 -10.50 10.30
C ALA A 134 -1.44 -9.65 10.55
N LEU A 135 -0.24 -10.17 10.28
CA LEU A 135 0.99 -9.38 10.34
C LEU A 135 0.96 -8.23 9.32
N ILE A 136 0.58 -8.51 8.08
CA ILE A 136 0.54 -7.49 7.03
C ILE A 136 -0.51 -6.42 7.33
N SER A 137 -1.60 -6.75 8.03
CA SER A 137 -2.61 -5.75 8.42
C SER A 137 -2.05 -4.67 9.35
N ILE A 138 -0.96 -4.94 10.08
CA ILE A 138 -0.23 -3.95 10.88
C ILE A 138 0.32 -2.83 9.97
N SER A 139 0.79 -3.16 8.77
CA SER A 139 1.25 -2.13 7.82
C SER A 139 0.14 -1.21 7.35
N GLN A 140 -1.08 -1.70 7.23
CA GLN A 140 -2.24 -0.88 6.88
C GLN A 140 -2.66 0.07 8.02
N ILE A 141 -2.57 -0.40 9.26
CA ILE A 141 -2.77 0.46 10.45
C ILE A 141 -1.69 1.56 10.47
N SER A 142 -0.44 1.18 10.23
CA SER A 142 0.68 2.12 10.17
C SER A 142 0.52 3.14 9.04
N GLU A 143 0.03 2.74 7.86
CA GLU A 143 -0.32 3.64 6.75
C GLU A 143 -1.35 4.68 7.19
N THR A 144 -2.42 4.24 7.85
CA THR A 144 -3.44 5.17 8.36
C THR A 144 -2.84 6.21 9.33
N LEU A 145 -1.98 5.78 10.25
CA LEU A 145 -1.29 6.67 11.18
C LEU A 145 -0.28 7.56 10.46
N GLY A 146 0.42 7.03 9.45
CA GLY A 146 1.36 7.76 8.61
C GLY A 146 0.71 8.97 7.95
N ILE A 147 -0.46 8.78 7.33
CA ILE A 147 -1.24 9.87 6.71
C ILE A 147 -1.53 11.00 7.71
N LEU A 148 -1.90 10.67 8.93
CA LEU A 148 -2.21 11.65 9.97
C LEU A 148 -0.97 12.43 10.45
N LEU A 149 0.22 11.81 10.38
CA LEU A 149 1.48 12.42 10.80
C LEU A 149 2.08 13.36 9.74
N ILE A 150 1.72 13.22 8.47
CA ILE A 150 2.30 13.99 7.36
C ILE A 150 2.21 15.51 7.58
N PRO A 151 1.06 16.11 7.94
CA PRO A 151 1.00 17.56 8.11
C PRO A 151 1.97 18.08 9.18
N ALA A 152 2.17 17.32 10.25
CA ALA A 152 3.14 17.65 11.30
C ALA A 152 4.58 17.49 10.81
N ALA A 153 4.89 16.37 10.13
CA ALA A 153 6.21 16.11 9.57
C ALA A 153 6.61 17.16 8.52
N MET A 154 5.68 17.56 7.66
CA MET A 154 5.92 18.58 6.64
C MET A 154 6.21 19.96 7.26
N ARG A 155 5.51 20.31 8.34
CA ARG A 155 5.77 21.57 9.08
C ARG A 155 7.13 21.58 9.78
N LEU A 156 7.53 20.44 10.36
CA LEU A 156 8.76 20.34 11.16
C LEU A 156 10.01 20.17 10.27
N PHE A 157 9.94 19.38 9.23
CA PHE A 157 11.12 18.96 8.46
C PHE A 157 11.15 19.52 7.03
N GLY A 158 10.00 19.91 6.49
CA GLY A 158 9.85 20.32 5.09
C GLY A 158 9.92 19.15 4.10
N ILE A 159 9.49 19.40 2.86
CA ILE A 159 9.28 18.37 1.81
C ILE A 159 10.53 17.52 1.60
N LYS A 160 11.70 18.13 1.40
CA LYS A 160 12.95 17.42 1.08
C LYS A 160 13.34 16.40 2.15
N ARG A 161 13.28 16.82 3.44
CA ARG A 161 13.66 15.92 4.55
C ARG A 161 12.63 14.82 4.75
N VAL A 162 11.35 15.11 4.58
CA VAL A 162 10.27 14.11 4.65
C VAL A 162 10.47 13.04 3.58
N MET A 163 10.80 13.41 2.34
CA MET A 163 11.13 12.45 1.29
C MET A 163 12.37 11.60 1.61
N LEU A 164 13.42 12.20 2.18
CA LEU A 164 14.64 11.47 2.60
C LEU A 164 14.32 10.48 3.73
N ILE A 165 13.51 10.87 4.71
CA ILE A 165 13.04 9.99 5.79
C ILE A 165 12.27 8.80 5.19
N ALA A 166 11.40 9.04 4.22
CA ALA A 166 10.65 7.98 3.55
C ALA A 166 11.58 7.00 2.81
N MET A 167 12.59 7.49 2.10
CA MET A 167 13.57 6.65 1.42
C MET A 167 14.38 5.80 2.41
N PHE A 168 14.83 6.39 3.52
CA PHE A 168 15.52 5.66 4.58
C PHE A 168 14.60 4.61 5.21
N ALA A 169 13.33 4.94 5.42
CA ALA A 169 12.33 4.01 5.94
C ALA A 169 12.15 2.80 5.01
N TRP A 170 12.22 2.96 3.68
CA TRP A 170 12.21 1.83 2.75
C TRP A 170 13.43 0.91 2.94
N VAL A 171 14.63 1.47 3.07
CA VAL A 171 15.84 0.69 3.34
C VAL A 171 15.72 -0.08 4.65
N LEU A 172 15.27 0.59 5.72
CA LEU A 172 15.07 -0.01 7.02
C LEU A 172 14.01 -1.14 6.95
N ARG A 173 12.90 -0.90 6.25
CA ARG A 173 11.84 -1.89 6.06
C ARG A 173 12.37 -3.18 5.45
N PHE A 174 13.07 -3.11 4.31
CA PHE A 174 13.59 -4.30 3.66
C PHE A 174 14.71 -4.96 4.45
N GLY A 175 15.56 -4.19 5.13
CA GLY A 175 16.57 -4.72 6.03
C GLY A 175 15.97 -5.54 7.18
N LEU A 176 14.94 -4.99 7.84
CA LEU A 176 14.21 -5.68 8.91
C LEU A 176 13.45 -6.91 8.39
N PHE A 177 12.88 -6.81 7.18
CA PHE A 177 12.15 -7.91 6.56
C PHE A 177 13.09 -9.07 6.19
N GLY A 178 14.28 -8.75 5.66
CA GLY A 178 15.28 -9.76 5.28
C GLY A 178 16.01 -10.39 6.46
N ALA A 179 16.10 -9.70 7.61
CA ALA A 179 16.73 -10.21 8.83
C ALA A 179 15.73 -10.85 9.81
N GLY A 180 14.41 -10.62 9.62
CA GLY A 180 13.36 -11.12 10.49
C GLY A 180 12.92 -12.53 10.15
N ASP A 181 12.50 -13.27 11.19
CA ASP A 181 11.85 -14.57 11.08
C ASP A 181 10.54 -14.57 11.90
N PRO A 182 9.59 -15.48 11.65
CA PRO A 182 8.33 -15.53 12.38
C PRO A 182 8.43 -16.15 13.79
N GLY A 183 9.62 -16.55 14.22
CA GLY A 183 9.91 -17.07 15.55
C GLY A 183 10.46 -15.98 16.49
N SER A 184 11.73 -16.07 16.86
CA SER A 184 12.39 -15.10 17.75
C SER A 184 12.56 -13.70 17.12
N GLY A 185 12.64 -13.64 15.79
CA GLY A 185 12.77 -12.41 15.00
C GLY A 185 11.46 -11.77 14.60
N VAL A 186 10.30 -12.23 15.06
CA VAL A 186 8.97 -11.69 14.69
C VAL A 186 8.84 -10.19 14.95
N TRP A 187 9.53 -9.67 15.96
CA TRP A 187 9.56 -8.26 16.28
C TRP A 187 10.16 -7.40 15.14
N MET A 188 11.13 -7.96 14.38
CA MET A 188 11.69 -7.28 13.20
C MET A 188 10.65 -7.20 12.08
N LEU A 189 9.89 -8.27 11.85
CA LEU A 189 8.78 -8.27 10.89
C LEU A 189 7.72 -7.24 11.29
N ILE A 190 7.33 -7.21 12.57
CA ILE A 190 6.36 -6.23 13.09
C ILE A 190 6.88 -4.81 12.92
N LEU A 191 8.14 -4.54 13.28
CA LEU A 191 8.74 -3.22 13.13
C LEU A 191 8.83 -2.82 11.66
N SER A 192 9.14 -3.75 10.76
CA SER A 192 9.10 -3.54 9.32
C SER A 192 7.71 -3.11 8.84
N MET A 193 6.64 -3.75 9.37
CA MET A 193 5.25 -3.38 9.06
C MET A 193 4.89 -1.98 9.58
N ILE A 194 5.37 -1.61 10.76
CA ILE A 194 5.16 -0.26 11.32
C ILE A 194 5.89 0.80 10.49
N VAL A 195 7.10 0.53 10.06
CA VAL A 195 7.90 1.46 9.23
C VAL A 195 7.27 1.71 7.86
N TYR A 196 6.44 0.77 7.38
CA TYR A 196 5.80 0.86 6.06
C TYR A 196 4.96 2.13 5.87
N GLY A 197 4.16 2.53 6.85
CA GLY A 197 3.33 3.74 6.77
C GLY A 197 4.18 5.00 6.52
N VAL A 198 5.29 5.13 7.23
CA VAL A 198 6.24 6.23 7.01
C VAL A 198 6.89 6.12 5.64
N ALA A 199 7.33 4.93 5.25
CA ALA A 199 8.00 4.71 3.97
C ALA A 199 7.10 5.05 2.77
N PHE A 200 5.84 4.61 2.80
CA PHE A 200 4.91 4.77 1.70
C PHE A 200 4.28 6.16 1.64
N ASP A 201 3.61 6.58 2.72
CA ASP A 201 2.81 7.80 2.71
C ASP A 201 3.65 9.06 2.65
N PHE A 202 4.77 9.10 3.38
CA PHE A 202 5.65 10.27 3.38
C PHE A 202 6.22 10.53 1.99
N PHE A 203 6.57 9.50 1.25
CA PHE A 203 7.03 9.69 -0.12
C PHE A 203 5.88 10.04 -1.07
N ASN A 204 4.78 9.31 -1.03
CA ASN A 204 3.68 9.45 -1.98
C ASN A 204 3.03 10.85 -1.91
N ILE A 205 2.75 11.32 -0.68
CA ILE A 205 2.10 12.63 -0.50
C ILE A 205 3.09 13.78 -0.70
N SER A 206 4.32 13.70 -0.14
CA SER A 206 5.30 14.75 -0.37
C SER A 206 5.79 14.81 -1.82
N GLY A 207 5.87 13.67 -2.51
CA GLY A 207 6.18 13.62 -3.93
C GLY A 207 5.11 14.27 -4.80
N SER A 208 3.83 14.02 -4.50
CA SER A 208 2.72 14.67 -5.21
C SER A 208 2.71 16.20 -5.00
N LEU A 209 3.07 16.65 -3.79
CA LEU A 209 3.21 18.09 -3.49
C LEU A 209 4.45 18.72 -4.12
N TYR A 210 5.49 17.93 -4.42
CA TYR A 210 6.70 18.42 -5.06
C TYR A 210 6.50 18.67 -6.56
N VAL A 211 5.61 17.92 -7.21
CA VAL A 211 5.33 18.04 -8.65
C VAL A 211 4.29 19.14 -8.94
N ASN A 212 3.40 19.47 -7.99
CA ASN A 212 2.41 20.53 -8.11
C ASN A 212 2.98 21.91 -7.76
#